data_0d6f84142b4e174cdfc93fab921280e0
#
_entry.id   0d6f84142b4e174cdfc93fab921280e0
#
_cell.length_a   1.000
_cell.length_b   1.000
_cell.length_c   1.000
_cell.angle_alpha   90.00
_cell.angle_beta   90.00
_cell.angle_gamma   90.00
#
_symmetry.space_group_name_H-M   'P 1'
#
loop_
_entity.id
_entity.type
_entity.pdbx_description
1 polymer ?
#
loop_
_entity_poly.entity_id
_entity_poly.type
_entity_poly.pdbx_seq_one_letter_code
_entity_poly.pdbx_strand_id
1 'polypeptide(L)' 'ITLTEEGKRVAERIYERHLVLTKWLMDIGVDEKTAAEDACKLEHDISDTSFQMLKKHIKEKHGDII' A
#
# COMPACT_ATOMS: atom_id res chain seq x y z
N ILE A 1 22.37 -6.37 -10.56
CA ILE A 1 22.34 -5.08 -9.84
C ILE A 1 22.10 -5.35 -8.37
N THR A 2 22.96 -4.84 -7.55
CA THR A 2 22.84 -5.01 -6.11
C THR A 2 22.28 -3.72 -5.50
N LEU A 3 21.15 -3.84 -4.82
CA LEU A 3 20.57 -2.70 -4.12
C LEU A 3 21.30 -2.51 -2.78
N THR A 4 21.52 -1.27 -2.40
CA THR A 4 22.03 -0.97 -1.08
C THR A 4 20.90 -1.24 -0.07
N GLU A 5 21.23 -1.40 1.20
CA GLU A 5 20.20 -1.60 2.23
C GLU A 5 19.20 -0.46 2.24
N GLU A 6 19.67 0.76 2.07
CA GLU A 6 18.82 1.93 2.05
C GLU A 6 17.87 1.89 0.86
N GLY A 7 18.38 1.56 -0.33
CA GLY A 7 17.55 1.43 -1.53
C GLY A 7 16.53 0.31 -1.40
N LYS A 8 16.92 -0.79 -0.78
CA LYS A 8 16.03 -1.91 -0.54
C LYS A 8 14.87 -1.53 0.38
N ARG A 9 15.15 -0.79 1.45
CA ARG A 9 14.10 -0.33 2.37
C ARG A 9 13.10 0.58 1.69
N VAL A 10 13.56 1.49 0.84
CA VAL A 10 12.69 2.39 0.09
C VAL A 10 11.80 1.59 -0.84
N ALA A 11 12.36 0.64 -1.57
CA ALA A 11 11.60 -0.21 -2.48
C ALA A 11 10.55 -1.03 -1.74
N GLU A 12 10.89 -1.58 -0.58
CA GLU A 12 9.96 -2.35 0.22
C GLU A 12 8.80 -1.50 0.75
N ARG A 13 9.07 -0.27 1.16
CA ARG A 13 8.03 0.65 1.63
C ARG A 13 7.06 1.00 0.52
N ILE A 14 7.56 1.29 -0.67
CA ILE A 14 6.71 1.62 -1.82
C ILE A 14 5.87 0.41 -2.22
N TYR A 15 6.47 -0.76 -2.24
CA TYR A 15 5.77 -1.99 -2.56
C TYR A 15 4.67 -2.29 -1.55
N GLU A 16 4.96 -2.12 -0.28
CA GLU A 16 3.97 -2.31 0.78
C GLU A 16 2.79 -1.36 0.61
N ARG A 17 3.06 -0.09 0.34
CA ARG A 17 1.99 0.89 0.09
C ARG A 17 1.12 0.47 -1.09
N HIS A 18 1.75 0.04 -2.15
CA HIS A 18 1.02 -0.41 -3.34
C HIS A 18 0.10 -1.60 -3.01
N LEU A 19 0.62 -2.59 -2.31
CA LEU A 19 -0.16 -3.78 -1.94
C LEU A 19 -1.33 -3.42 -1.02
N VAL A 20 -1.06 -2.65 0.02
CA VAL A 20 -2.08 -2.26 1.00
C VAL A 20 -3.19 -1.46 0.33
N LEU A 21 -2.83 -0.46 -0.45
CA LEU A 21 -3.81 0.40 -1.12
C LEU A 21 -4.60 -0.36 -2.15
N THR A 22 -3.95 -1.22 -2.92
CA THR A 22 -4.64 -2.04 -3.92
C THR A 22 -5.66 -2.95 -3.25
N LYS A 23 -5.28 -3.63 -2.18
CA LYS A 23 -6.19 -4.52 -1.46
C LYS A 23 -7.35 -3.74 -0.85
N TRP A 24 -7.08 -2.60 -0.28
CA TRP A 24 -8.13 -1.78 0.31
C TRP A 24 -9.15 -1.34 -0.73
N LEU A 25 -8.69 -0.88 -1.88
CA LEU A 25 -9.57 -0.45 -2.95
C LEU A 25 -10.41 -1.61 -3.48
N MET A 26 -9.79 -2.78 -3.67
CA MET A 26 -10.53 -3.97 -4.11
C MET A 26 -11.57 -4.39 -3.07
N ASP A 27 -11.25 -4.24 -1.80
CA ASP A 27 -12.15 -4.60 -0.72
C ASP A 27 -13.41 -3.74 -0.70
N ILE A 28 -13.30 -2.48 -1.07
CA ILE A 28 -14.47 -1.59 -1.13
C ILE A 28 -15.24 -1.71 -2.45
N GLY A 29 -14.80 -2.57 -3.37
CA GLY A 29 -15.52 -2.85 -4.60
C GLY A 29 -14.86 -2.37 -5.88
N VAL A 30 -13.64 -1.85 -5.81
CA VAL A 30 -12.91 -1.41 -7.00
C VAL A 30 -12.28 -2.62 -7.69
N ASP A 31 -12.37 -2.68 -9.02
CA ASP A 31 -11.75 -3.78 -9.76
C ASP A 31 -10.22 -3.74 -9.66
N GLU A 32 -9.59 -4.88 -9.87
CA GLU A 32 -8.14 -5.02 -9.70
C GLU A 32 -7.34 -4.01 -10.52
N LYS A 33 -7.71 -3.85 -11.79
CA LYS A 33 -6.99 -2.93 -12.67
C LYS A 33 -7.06 -1.48 -12.19
N THR A 34 -8.26 -1.02 -11.86
CA THR A 34 -8.47 0.33 -11.36
C THR A 34 -7.82 0.51 -10.00
N ALA A 35 -7.94 -0.50 -9.15
CA ALA A 35 -7.32 -0.47 -7.82
C ALA A 35 -5.81 -0.32 -7.92
N ALA A 36 -5.18 -1.05 -8.82
CA ALA A 36 -3.73 -0.96 -9.02
C ALA A 36 -3.32 0.41 -9.55
N GLU A 37 -4.06 0.96 -10.50
CA GLU A 37 -3.78 2.28 -11.04
C GLU A 37 -3.92 3.37 -9.98
N ASP A 38 -4.99 3.32 -9.21
CA ASP A 38 -5.24 4.30 -8.17
C ASP A 38 -4.24 4.16 -7.02
N ALA A 39 -3.90 2.93 -6.66
CA ALA A 39 -2.89 2.68 -5.64
C ALA A 39 -1.54 3.28 -6.05
N CYS A 40 -1.19 3.19 -7.31
CA CYS A 40 0.05 3.77 -7.82
C CYS A 40 0.07 5.30 -7.62
N LYS A 41 -1.06 5.94 -7.85
CA LYS A 41 -1.19 7.38 -7.64
C LYS A 41 -1.18 7.72 -6.15
N LEU A 42 -1.93 6.98 -5.35
CA LEU A 42 -2.04 7.23 -3.92
C LEU A 42 -0.71 7.04 -3.19
N GLU A 43 0.07 6.05 -3.58
CA GLU A 43 1.32 5.76 -2.90
C GLU A 43 2.31 6.93 -2.98
N HIS A 44 2.17 7.81 -3.96
CA HIS A 44 3.01 8.99 -4.09
C HIS A 44 2.44 10.21 -3.36
N ASP A 45 1.14 10.27 -3.22
CA ASP A 45 0.46 11.45 -2.67
C ASP A 45 0.09 11.32 -1.20
N ILE A 46 -0.03 10.10 -0.70
CA ILE A 46 -0.44 9.87 0.68
C ILE A 46 0.73 10.14 1.64
N SER A 47 0.44 10.83 2.75
CA SER A 47 1.43 11.06 3.77
C SER A 47 1.70 9.77 4.53
N ASP A 48 2.87 9.68 5.16
CA ASP A 48 3.22 8.51 5.94
C ASP A 48 2.24 8.29 7.10
N THR A 49 1.86 9.36 7.76
CA THR A 49 0.89 9.32 8.86
C THR A 49 -0.44 8.74 8.40
N SER A 50 -0.97 9.25 7.28
CA SER A 50 -2.23 8.76 6.74
C SER A 50 -2.13 7.30 6.32
N PHE A 51 -1.02 6.91 5.72
CA PHE A 51 -0.81 5.54 5.31
C PHE A 51 -0.79 4.59 6.52
N GLN A 52 -0.09 4.96 7.59
CA GLN A 52 -0.01 4.13 8.79
C GLN A 52 -1.38 3.95 9.44
N MET A 53 -2.17 5.00 9.48
CA MET A 53 -3.53 4.93 10.01
C MET A 53 -4.43 4.06 9.15
N LEU A 54 -4.31 4.19 7.84
CA LEU A 54 -5.07 3.36 6.89
C LEU A 54 -4.69 1.89 7.03
N LYS A 55 -3.40 1.61 7.10
CA LYS A 55 -2.89 0.25 7.28
C LYS A 55 -3.41 -0.38 8.57
N LYS A 56 -3.41 0.39 9.65
CA LYS A 56 -3.93 -0.06 10.94
C LYS A 56 -5.42 -0.36 10.84
N HIS A 57 -6.19 0.50 10.19
CA HIS A 57 -7.62 0.30 9.99
C HIS A 57 -7.92 -0.99 9.24
N ILE A 58 -7.21 -1.23 8.16
CA ILE A 58 -7.37 -2.43 7.35
C ILE A 58 -7.03 -3.67 8.17
N LYS A 59 -5.94 -3.63 8.92
CA LYS A 59 -5.51 -4.73 9.75
C LYS A 59 -6.53 -5.06 10.84
N GLU A 60 -7.08 -4.04 11.49
CA GLU A 60 -8.10 -4.23 12.51
C GLU A 60 -9.39 -4.83 11.93
N LYS A 61 -9.77 -4.38 10.74
CA LYS A 61 -10.99 -4.86 10.09
C LYS A 61 -10.86 -6.29 9.57
N HIS A 62 -9.70 -6.63 9.02
CA HIS A 62 -9.48 -7.92 8.35
C HIS A 62 -8.54 -8.87 9.09
N GLY A 63 -8.11 -8.51 10.28
CA GLY A 63 -7.17 -9.33 11.04
C GLY A 63 -5.79 -9.31 10.42
N ASP A 64 -5.21 -10.49 10.20
CA ASP A 64 -3.83 -10.65 9.74
C ASP A 64 -3.67 -10.73 8.23
N ILE A 65 -4.56 -10.11 7.48
CA ILE A 65 -4.49 -10.17 6.03
C ILE A 65 -3.23 -9.50 5.47
N ILE A 66 -2.68 -8.54 6.17
CA ILE A 66 -1.47 -7.84 5.75
C ILE A 66 -0.26 -8.24 6.58
#